data_1fbdd894090de9767635c26512b0651b
#
_entry.id   1fbdd894090de9767635c26512b0651b
#
_cell.length_a   1.000
_cell.length_b   1.000
_cell.length_c   1.000
_cell.angle_alpha   90.00
_cell.angle_beta   90.00
_cell.angle_gamma   90.00
#
_symmetry.space_group_name_H-M   'P 1'
#
loop_
_entity.id
_entity.type
_entity.pdbx_description
1 polymer ?
#
loop_
_entity_poly.entity_id
_entity_poly.type
_entity_poly.pdbx_seq_one_letter_code
_entity_poly.pdbx_strand_id
1 'polypeptide(L)'
;EILRCLVGSEMCIRDRMMGAVINIGAEIGEGSMVDMNAVIGARGKIGKRVHLGAGAVVAGVLEPPSKSPCEIGDDVMIGANSVILEGVKIGNGSVVAAGSVVISDVPSGVVVAGSPAKIVKSVDDKTKNKTQILSDLRK
;
A
#
# COMPACT_ATOMS: atom_id res chain seq x y z
N GLU A 1 16.63 -4.83 -10.75
CA GLU A 1 15.25 -4.55 -10.34
C GLU A 1 15.11 -4.01 -8.92
N ILE A 2 15.82 -4.55 -7.95
CA ILE A 2 15.99 -3.87 -6.65
C ILE A 2 16.61 -2.49 -6.86
N LEU A 3 17.53 -2.37 -7.81
CA LEU A 3 18.15 -1.10 -8.21
C LEU A 3 17.14 -0.12 -8.86
N ARG A 4 16.08 -0.58 -9.49
CA ARG A 4 15.03 0.30 -10.02
C ARG A 4 14.31 1.07 -8.92
N CYS A 5 14.02 0.42 -7.80
CA CYS A 5 13.42 1.07 -6.64
C CYS A 5 14.43 1.89 -5.83
N LEU A 6 15.71 1.53 -5.87
CA LEU A 6 16.74 2.15 -5.05
C LEU A 6 17.55 3.23 -5.78
N VAL A 7 17.65 3.16 -7.10
CA VAL A 7 18.58 4.00 -7.89
C VAL A 7 17.87 4.72 -9.04
N GLY A 8 16.74 4.24 -9.47
CA GLY A 8 16.09 4.71 -10.71
C GLY A 8 15.15 5.88 -10.58
N SER A 9 14.78 6.28 -9.38
CA SER A 9 13.94 7.44 -9.20
C SER A 9 14.32 8.18 -7.94
N GLU A 10 14.46 9.48 -8.06
CA GLU A 10 14.60 10.39 -6.91
C GLU A 10 13.46 10.18 -5.90
N MET A 11 12.34 9.64 -6.35
CA MET A 11 11.18 9.28 -5.55
C MET A 11 11.48 8.22 -4.50
N CYS A 12 12.25 7.18 -4.83
CA CYS A 12 12.54 6.11 -3.87
C CYS A 12 13.30 6.58 -2.63
N ILE A 13 14.01 7.69 -2.73
CA ILE A 13 14.77 8.28 -1.61
C ILE A 13 13.88 9.18 -0.76
N ARG A 14 12.97 9.92 -1.36
CA ARG A 14 12.12 10.90 -0.67
C ARG A 14 10.85 10.30 -0.10
N ASP A 15 10.30 9.28 -0.77
CA ASP A 15 9.00 8.71 -0.45
C ASP A 15 9.08 7.48 0.45
N ARG A 16 10.29 7.08 0.83
CA ARG A 16 10.54 5.96 1.72
C ARG A 16 11.11 6.44 3.04
N MET A 17 10.35 6.28 4.10
CA MET A 17 10.72 6.69 5.43
C MET A 17 11.69 5.70 6.10
N MET A 18 12.23 6.06 7.25
CA MET A 18 13.18 5.25 8.01
C MET A 18 12.62 3.88 8.35
N GLY A 19 13.43 2.85 8.15
CA GLY A 19 13.05 1.48 8.46
C GLY A 19 12.10 0.82 7.47
N ALA A 20 11.65 1.53 6.44
CA ALA A 20 10.84 0.93 5.39
C ALA A 20 11.65 -0.11 4.60
N VAL A 21 11.07 -1.29 4.41
CA VAL A 21 11.70 -2.41 3.70
C VAL A 21 10.91 -2.73 2.44
N ILE A 22 11.61 -2.76 1.32
CA ILE A 22 11.05 -3.13 0.03
C ILE A 22 11.80 -4.34 -0.49
N ASN A 23 11.09 -5.44 -0.65
CA ASN A 23 11.69 -6.70 -1.04
C ASN A 23 11.82 -6.83 -2.56
N ILE A 24 12.49 -7.90 -3.00
CA ILE A 24 12.81 -8.16 -4.40
C ILE A 24 11.57 -8.19 -5.29
N GLY A 25 11.67 -7.59 -6.47
CA GLY A 25 10.60 -7.59 -7.47
C GLY A 25 9.39 -6.72 -7.12
N ALA A 26 9.41 -6.01 -6.00
CA ALA A 26 8.35 -5.06 -5.68
C ALA A 26 8.38 -3.85 -6.62
N GLU A 27 7.20 -3.37 -6.99
CA GLU A 27 7.00 -2.20 -7.87
C GLU A 27 6.22 -1.13 -7.11
N ILE A 28 6.70 0.11 -7.17
CA ILE A 28 6.05 1.25 -6.51
C ILE A 28 5.80 2.33 -7.55
N GLY A 29 4.54 2.73 -7.66
CA GLY A 29 4.11 3.78 -8.58
C GLY A 29 4.51 5.17 -8.11
N GLU A 30 4.47 6.11 -9.04
CA GLU A 30 4.83 7.51 -8.83
C GLU A 30 3.99 8.18 -7.75
N GLY A 31 4.61 9.01 -6.92
CA GLY A 31 3.93 9.77 -5.87
C GLY A 31 3.48 8.95 -4.66
N SER A 32 3.84 7.67 -4.58
CA SER A 32 3.52 6.83 -3.44
C SER A 32 4.52 7.01 -2.30
N MET A 33 4.04 6.89 -1.08
CA MET A 33 4.84 7.00 0.14
C MET A 33 4.80 5.71 0.92
N VAL A 34 5.98 5.20 1.28
CA VAL A 34 6.15 4.05 2.19
C VAL A 34 6.63 4.58 3.53
N ASP A 35 5.75 4.61 4.50
CA ASP A 35 5.99 5.21 5.80
C ASP A 35 6.93 4.37 6.67
N MET A 36 7.27 4.87 7.86
CA MET A 36 8.26 4.27 8.75
C MET A 36 7.96 2.81 9.06
N ASN A 37 8.97 1.96 8.97
CA ASN A 37 8.90 0.53 9.28
C ASN A 37 7.83 -0.25 8.48
N ALA A 38 7.27 0.32 7.42
CA ALA A 38 6.39 -0.42 6.54
C ALA A 38 7.17 -1.43 5.70
N VAL A 39 6.52 -2.53 5.37
CA VAL A 39 7.15 -3.62 4.61
C VAL A 39 6.35 -3.89 3.34
N ILE A 40 7.02 -3.88 2.21
CA ILE A 40 6.48 -4.38 0.95
C ILE A 40 7.19 -5.69 0.64
N GLY A 41 6.44 -6.76 0.72
CA GLY A 41 6.94 -8.11 0.45
C GLY A 41 7.30 -8.31 -1.02
N ALA A 42 7.94 -9.44 -1.29
CA ALA A 42 8.41 -9.75 -2.63
C ALA A 42 7.31 -9.68 -3.68
N ARG A 43 7.62 -9.05 -4.82
CA ARG A 43 6.74 -8.89 -5.97
C ARG A 43 5.48 -8.05 -5.72
N GLY A 44 5.30 -7.46 -4.54
CA GLY A 44 4.17 -6.58 -4.26
C GLY A 44 4.10 -5.41 -5.25
N LYS A 45 2.90 -5.13 -5.78
CA LYS A 45 2.67 -4.04 -6.73
C LYS A 45 1.89 -2.93 -6.05
N ILE A 46 2.51 -1.78 -5.93
CA ILE A 46 1.91 -0.57 -5.35
C ILE A 46 1.66 0.41 -6.48
N GLY A 47 0.43 0.87 -6.58
CA GLY A 47 0.01 1.85 -7.58
C GLY A 47 0.57 3.25 -7.34
N LYS A 48 0.02 4.23 -8.02
CA LYS A 48 0.42 5.64 -7.93
C LYS A 48 -0.29 6.34 -6.78
N ARG A 49 0.39 7.29 -6.16
CA ARG A 49 -0.18 8.13 -5.09
C ARG A 49 -0.80 7.32 -3.95
N VAL A 50 -0.17 6.20 -3.62
CA VAL A 50 -0.55 5.36 -2.48
C VAL A 50 0.16 5.85 -1.23
N HIS A 51 -0.51 5.84 -0.10
CA HIS A 51 0.12 6.01 1.19
C HIS A 51 0.07 4.67 1.94
N LEU A 52 1.24 4.06 2.12
CA LEU A 52 1.39 2.87 2.96
C LEU A 52 1.80 3.32 4.35
N GLY A 53 0.87 3.24 5.30
CA GLY A 53 1.05 3.74 6.67
C GLY A 53 2.16 3.05 7.45
N ALA A 54 2.62 3.71 8.51
CA ALA A 54 3.70 3.21 9.34
C ALA A 54 3.43 1.80 9.87
N GLY A 55 4.42 0.92 9.78
CA GLY A 55 4.31 -0.46 10.24
C GLY A 55 3.35 -1.34 9.43
N ALA A 56 2.77 -0.85 8.35
CA ALA A 56 1.91 -1.66 7.50
C ALA A 56 2.72 -2.72 6.74
N VAL A 57 2.11 -3.86 6.51
CA VAL A 57 2.75 -4.99 5.83
C VAL A 57 1.93 -5.40 4.62
N VAL A 58 2.54 -5.34 3.46
CA VAL A 58 2.03 -5.98 2.23
C VAL A 58 2.77 -7.30 2.09
N ALA A 59 2.05 -8.40 2.26
CA ALA A 59 2.66 -9.72 2.24
C ALA A 59 3.23 -10.05 0.85
N GLY A 60 4.41 -10.64 0.83
CA GLY A 60 5.08 -11.04 -0.41
C GLY A 60 4.76 -12.46 -0.82
N VAL A 61 5.00 -12.74 -2.10
CA VAL A 61 4.92 -14.09 -2.66
C VAL A 61 6.20 -14.38 -3.43
N LEU A 62 7.05 -15.23 -2.88
CA LEU A 62 8.19 -15.80 -3.60
C LEU A 62 7.91 -17.22 -4.03
N GLU A 63 7.26 -18.00 -3.19
CA GLU A 63 6.99 -19.41 -3.39
C GLU A 63 5.53 -19.76 -3.06
N PRO A 64 4.81 -20.42 -3.94
CA PRO A 64 5.20 -20.79 -5.32
C PRO A 64 5.16 -19.57 -6.27
N PRO A 65 6.03 -19.56 -7.32
CA PRO A 65 6.08 -18.43 -8.26
C PRO A 65 4.79 -18.21 -9.05
N SER A 66 3.93 -19.22 -9.11
CA SER A 66 2.63 -19.17 -9.77
C SER A 66 1.57 -18.38 -9.01
N LYS A 67 1.79 -18.11 -7.72
CA LYS A 67 0.85 -17.36 -6.88
C LYS A 67 0.89 -15.86 -7.24
N SER A 68 -0.27 -15.25 -7.36
CA SER A 68 -0.38 -13.82 -7.68
C SER A 68 0.15 -12.96 -6.53
N PRO A 69 0.94 -11.92 -6.81
CA PRO A 69 1.36 -10.98 -5.78
C PRO A 69 0.19 -10.12 -5.29
N CYS A 70 0.40 -9.42 -4.18
CA CYS A 70 -0.50 -8.35 -3.77
C CYS A 70 -0.48 -7.22 -4.80
N GLU A 71 -1.64 -6.65 -5.08
CA GLU A 71 -1.78 -5.50 -5.96
C GLU A 71 -2.58 -4.40 -5.25
N ILE A 72 -1.94 -3.27 -5.02
CA ILE A 72 -2.58 -2.08 -4.46
C ILE A 72 -2.82 -1.10 -5.61
N GLY A 73 -4.06 -0.70 -5.80
CA GLY A 73 -4.44 0.24 -6.84
C GLY A 73 -3.92 1.66 -6.59
N ASP A 74 -4.33 2.59 -7.44
CA ASP A 74 -3.94 4.00 -7.33
C ASP A 74 -4.77 4.73 -6.25
N ASP A 75 -4.20 5.78 -5.68
CA ASP A 75 -4.88 6.66 -4.70
C ASP A 75 -5.43 5.92 -3.47
N VAL A 76 -4.77 4.84 -3.08
CA VAL A 76 -5.14 4.01 -1.92
C VAL A 76 -4.44 4.51 -0.66
N MET A 77 -5.17 4.54 0.44
CA MET A 77 -4.63 4.82 1.76
C MET A 77 -4.65 3.53 2.60
N ILE A 78 -3.48 3.07 3.00
CA ILE A 78 -3.34 1.93 3.93
C ILE A 78 -2.98 2.48 5.30
N GLY A 79 -3.84 2.24 6.28
CA GLY A 79 -3.64 2.70 7.66
C GLY A 79 -2.46 2.01 8.34
N ALA A 80 -1.95 2.65 9.39
CA ALA A 80 -0.81 2.13 10.16
C ALA A 80 -1.09 0.73 10.73
N ASN A 81 -0.05 -0.09 10.77
CA ASN A 81 -0.09 -1.47 11.30
C ASN A 81 -1.15 -2.38 10.65
N SER A 82 -1.58 -2.06 9.44
CA SER A 82 -2.44 -2.95 8.67
C SER A 82 -1.64 -4.05 8.01
N VAL A 83 -2.28 -5.19 7.80
CA VAL A 83 -1.67 -6.34 7.10
C VAL A 83 -2.53 -6.67 5.88
N ILE A 84 -1.90 -6.72 4.73
CA ILE A 84 -2.52 -7.16 3.47
C ILE A 84 -1.93 -8.51 3.14
N LEU A 85 -2.77 -9.54 3.12
CA LEU A 85 -2.30 -10.91 2.83
C LEU A 85 -1.94 -11.09 1.36
N GLU A 86 -1.15 -12.11 1.11
CA GLU A 86 -0.68 -12.44 -0.23
C GLU A 86 -1.83 -12.66 -1.23
N GLY A 87 -1.67 -12.14 -2.42
CA GLY A 87 -2.63 -12.29 -3.52
C GLY A 87 -3.84 -11.36 -3.44
N VAL A 88 -3.97 -10.56 -2.39
CA VAL A 88 -5.08 -9.62 -2.24
C VAL A 88 -4.90 -8.44 -3.21
N LYS A 89 -6.02 -8.06 -3.84
CA LYS A 89 -6.11 -6.87 -4.70
C LYS A 89 -6.96 -5.80 -4.04
N ILE A 90 -6.41 -4.59 -3.94
CA ILE A 90 -7.13 -3.43 -3.39
C ILE A 90 -7.42 -2.47 -4.52
N GLY A 91 -8.69 -2.17 -4.72
CA GLY A 91 -9.18 -1.28 -5.77
C GLY A 91 -8.78 0.18 -5.55
N ASN A 92 -8.81 0.96 -6.63
CA ASN A 92 -8.41 2.36 -6.62
C ASN A 92 -9.25 3.21 -5.64
N GLY A 93 -8.61 4.16 -4.99
CA GLY A 93 -9.28 5.10 -4.10
C GLY A 93 -9.86 4.50 -2.82
N SER A 94 -9.52 3.26 -2.49
CA SER A 94 -9.99 2.60 -1.27
C SER A 94 -9.14 2.98 -0.06
N VAL A 95 -9.70 2.80 1.12
CA VAL A 95 -9.05 3.09 2.39
C VAL A 95 -9.08 1.84 3.27
N VAL A 96 -7.94 1.44 3.77
CA VAL A 96 -7.80 0.39 4.79
C VAL A 96 -7.57 1.07 6.12
N ALA A 97 -8.46 0.85 7.08
CA ALA A 97 -8.32 1.42 8.41
C ALA A 97 -7.10 0.84 9.15
N ALA A 98 -6.51 1.63 10.04
CA ALA A 98 -5.37 1.20 10.83
C ALA A 98 -5.64 -0.10 11.60
N GLY A 99 -4.63 -0.94 11.70
CA GLY A 99 -4.70 -2.22 12.42
C GLY A 99 -5.58 -3.30 11.76
N SER A 100 -6.01 -3.10 10.53
CA SER A 100 -6.85 -4.06 9.82
C SER A 100 -6.04 -5.21 9.23
N VAL A 101 -6.66 -6.38 9.12
CA VAL A 101 -6.09 -7.54 8.42
C VAL A 101 -6.96 -7.86 7.21
N VAL A 102 -6.45 -7.55 6.02
CA VAL A 102 -7.18 -7.73 4.76
C VAL A 102 -6.86 -9.10 4.18
N ILE A 103 -7.86 -9.96 4.15
CA ILE A 103 -7.71 -11.36 3.70
C ILE A 103 -8.36 -11.63 2.34
N SER A 104 -9.14 -10.69 1.82
CA SER A 104 -9.85 -10.81 0.54
C SER A 104 -9.80 -9.50 -0.23
N ASP A 105 -10.06 -9.57 -1.53
CA ASP A 105 -10.04 -8.43 -2.42
C ASP A 105 -10.97 -7.31 -1.95
N VAL A 106 -10.53 -6.08 -2.15
CA VAL A 106 -11.26 -4.86 -1.76
C VAL A 106 -11.68 -4.11 -3.01
N PRO A 107 -12.99 -3.84 -3.18
CA PRO A 107 -13.47 -3.03 -4.30
C PRO A 107 -12.92 -1.61 -4.26
N SER A 108 -13.00 -0.92 -5.40
CA SER A 108 -12.63 0.49 -5.49
C SER A 108 -13.57 1.39 -4.68
N GLY A 109 -13.03 2.45 -4.10
CA GLY A 109 -13.82 3.51 -3.46
C GLY A 109 -14.53 3.12 -2.16
N VAL A 110 -14.04 2.13 -1.43
CA VAL A 110 -14.62 1.70 -0.15
C VAL A 110 -13.63 1.82 1.00
N VAL A 111 -14.17 1.91 2.20
CA VAL A 111 -13.40 1.84 3.45
C VAL A 111 -13.59 0.44 4.04
N VAL A 112 -12.49 -0.24 4.31
CA VAL A 112 -12.49 -1.52 5.02
C VAL A 112 -11.82 -1.40 6.38
N ALA A 113 -12.31 -2.15 7.36
CA ALA A 113 -11.77 -2.14 8.71
C ALA A 113 -11.96 -3.48 9.40
N GLY A 114 -11.11 -3.77 10.36
CA GLY A 114 -11.21 -4.93 11.24
C GLY A 114 -10.29 -6.07 10.89
N SER A 115 -10.41 -7.15 11.67
CA SER A 115 -9.67 -8.40 11.50
C SER A 115 -10.65 -9.58 11.63
N PRO A 116 -11.05 -10.22 10.53
CA PRO A 116 -10.79 -9.87 9.15
C PRO A 116 -11.44 -8.54 8.72
N ALA A 117 -10.79 -7.80 7.83
CA ALA A 117 -11.31 -6.53 7.36
C ALA A 117 -12.58 -6.71 6.52
N LYS A 118 -13.57 -5.87 6.79
CA LYS A 118 -14.86 -5.85 6.08
C LYS A 118 -15.19 -4.45 5.63
N ILE A 119 -15.99 -4.34 4.56
CA ILE A 119 -16.45 -3.05 4.06
C ILE A 119 -17.32 -2.38 5.13
N VAL A 120 -16.90 -1.19 5.54
CA VAL A 120 -17.62 -0.37 6.53
C VAL A 120 -18.51 0.64 5.85
N LYS A 121 -18.02 1.27 4.80
CA LYS A 121 -18.72 2.32 4.03
C LYS A 121 -18.04 2.59 2.71
N SER A 122 -18.72 3.36 1.85
CA SER A 122 -18.09 3.97 0.68
C SER A 122 -17.24 5.18 1.10
N VAL A 123 -16.24 5.50 0.28
CA VAL A 123 -15.42 6.70 0.47
C VAL A 123 -16.29 7.93 0.14
N ASP A 124 -16.56 8.75 1.14
CA ASP A 124 -17.28 10.02 1.03
C ASP A 124 -16.33 11.23 1.07
N ASP A 125 -16.85 12.44 0.88
CA ASP A 125 -16.04 13.66 0.90
C ASP A 125 -15.35 13.89 2.26
N LYS A 126 -15.98 13.49 3.35
CA LYS A 126 -15.37 13.55 4.69
C LYS A 126 -14.17 12.60 4.79
N THR A 127 -14.30 11.41 4.21
CA THR A 127 -13.20 10.43 4.15
C THR A 127 -12.08 10.96 3.27
N LYS A 128 -12.40 11.49 2.09
CA LYS A 128 -11.40 12.08 1.19
C LYS A 128 -10.60 13.19 1.86
N ASN A 129 -11.27 14.09 2.59
CA ASN A 129 -10.60 15.17 3.30
C ASN A 129 -9.66 14.66 4.42
N LYS A 130 -10.03 13.57 5.09
CA LYS A 130 -9.20 12.96 6.14
C LYS A 130 -8.03 12.14 5.59
N THR A 131 -8.17 11.62 4.37
CA THR A 131 -7.16 10.77 3.71
C THR A 131 -6.45 11.48 2.57
N GLN A 132 -6.57 12.81 2.50
CA GLN A 132 -5.96 13.60 1.46
C GLN A 132 -4.45 13.42 1.44
N ILE A 133 -3.95 13.07 0.29
CA ILE A 133 -2.52 12.92 0.03
C ILE A 133 -1.97 14.30 -0.34
N LEU A 134 -1.08 14.83 0.49
CA LEU A 134 -0.45 16.11 0.25
C LEU A 134 0.77 15.92 -0.64
N SER A 135 0.64 16.27 -1.90
CA SER A 135 1.72 16.16 -2.90
C SER A 135 2.96 17.00 -2.52
N ASP A 136 2.76 18.09 -1.78
CA ASP A 136 3.86 18.97 -1.39
C ASP A 136 4.84 18.33 -0.40
N LEU A 137 4.39 17.35 0.37
CA LEU A 137 5.25 16.58 1.27
C LEU A 137 6.11 15.54 0.53
N ARG A 138 5.89 15.39 -0.77
CA ARG A 138 6.54 14.38 -1.63
C ARG A 138 7.44 14.98 -2.70
N LYS A 139 7.70 16.28 -2.61
CA LYS A 139 8.62 17.01 -3.49
C LYS A 139 10.06 16.95 -3.00
#